data_60e212bebc31fd3c1f45b315ede10731
#
_entry.id   60e212bebc31fd3c1f45b315ede10731
#
_cell.length_a   1.000
_cell.length_b   1.000
_cell.length_c   1.000
_cell.angle_alpha   90.00
_cell.angle_beta   90.00
_cell.angle_gamma   90.00
#
_symmetry.space_group_name_H-M   'P 1'
#
loop_
_entity.id
_entity.type
_entity.pdbx_description
1 polymer ?
#
loop_
_entity_poly.entity_id
_entity_poly.type
_entity_poly.pdbx_seq_one_letter_code
_entity_poly.pdbx_strand_id
1 'polypeptide(L)'
;MSIGMPMYRTWASFRTTAVGLMHIYYDNALRFIRRCNDKYDLIIVDSTDPFGPSEGYFTREFYGICYNALHEDGIMVNQQGSPFYQHDAEEMQRSHKRIVSTFPISRVYQAHIPTYAAGYWLFGFASKKYHPIDDLNAKAWLSKNLGTKYYTTKLHVGAFYLPAFLERMLEEVE
;
A
#
# COMPACT_ATOMS: atom_id res chain seq x y z
N MET A 1 12.39 -33.65 19.76
CA MET A 1 12.27 -32.33 20.39
C MET A 1 12.37 -31.31 19.28
N SER A 2 11.22 -30.96 18.67
CA SER A 2 11.16 -30.07 17.50
C SER A 2 11.05 -28.63 18.01
N ILE A 3 12.08 -27.83 17.78
CA ILE A 3 12.06 -26.42 18.09
C ILE A 3 11.32 -25.75 16.94
N GLY A 4 10.03 -25.54 17.14
CA GLY A 4 9.23 -24.71 16.24
C GLY A 4 9.74 -23.26 16.29
N MET A 5 10.46 -22.83 15.27
CA MET A 5 10.72 -21.41 15.06
C MET A 5 9.39 -20.71 14.83
N PRO A 6 9.06 -19.64 15.55
CA PRO A 6 7.91 -18.83 15.23
C PRO A 6 8.18 -18.09 13.92
N MET A 7 7.45 -18.48 12.88
CA MET A 7 7.53 -17.94 11.51
C MET A 7 6.83 -16.56 11.39
N TYR A 8 6.83 -15.75 12.45
CA TYR A 8 6.15 -14.46 12.51
C TYR A 8 7.15 -13.37 12.83
N ARG A 9 8.07 -13.19 11.93
CA ARG A 9 9.02 -12.08 12.02
C ARG A 9 9.00 -11.32 10.72
N THR A 10 8.86 -10.04 10.91
CA THR A 10 9.51 -9.00 10.14
C THR A 10 8.59 -8.12 9.36
N TRP A 11 8.27 -7.04 10.02
CA TRP A 11 8.08 -5.79 9.30
C TRP A 11 9.25 -4.89 9.66
N ALA A 12 9.98 -4.44 8.65
CA ALA A 12 11.00 -3.43 8.81
C ALA A 12 10.32 -2.07 8.59
N SER A 13 10.36 -1.20 9.58
CA SER A 13 10.03 0.21 9.38
C SER A 13 11.32 0.93 8.98
N PHE A 14 11.27 1.62 7.85
CA PHE A 14 12.38 2.41 7.35
C PHE A 14 12.14 3.88 7.70
N ARG A 15 13.04 4.49 8.42
CA ARG A 15 13.10 5.93 8.61
C ARG A 15 14.34 6.47 7.92
N THR A 16 14.15 7.26 6.88
CA THR A 16 15.23 7.99 6.23
C THR A 16 15.28 9.39 6.85
N THR A 17 16.36 9.70 7.54
CA THR A 17 16.67 11.09 7.91
C THR A 17 17.43 11.76 6.77
N ALA A 18 17.57 13.08 6.80
CA ALA A 18 18.29 13.87 5.79
C ALA A 18 19.75 13.41 5.53
N VAL A 19 20.25 12.45 6.28
CA VAL A 19 21.61 11.88 6.20
C VAL A 19 21.59 10.42 5.71
N GLY A 20 20.46 9.88 5.24
CA GLY A 20 20.37 8.54 4.68
C GLY A 20 20.46 7.40 5.71
N LEU A 21 20.13 7.63 6.98
CA LEU A 21 20.10 6.59 8.01
C LEU A 21 18.83 5.75 7.86
N MET A 22 19.01 4.44 7.77
CA MET A 22 17.95 3.45 7.81
C MET A 22 17.86 2.83 9.19
N HIS A 23 16.68 2.87 9.80
CA HIS A 23 16.40 2.19 11.07
C HIS A 23 15.53 0.95 10.80
N ILE A 24 15.96 -0.21 11.25
CA ILE A 24 15.23 -1.47 11.11
C ILE A 24 14.71 -1.87 12.49
N TYR A 25 13.40 -2.08 12.58
CA TYR A 25 12.71 -2.55 13.78
C TYR A 25 12.13 -3.95 13.54
N TYR A 26 12.44 -4.89 14.43
CA TYR A 26 11.89 -6.24 14.43
C TYR A 26 10.75 -6.31 15.46
N ASP A 27 9.57 -5.88 15.05
CA ASP A 27 8.38 -5.84 15.90
C ASP A 27 7.10 -6.19 15.11
N ASN A 28 5.98 -6.36 15.81
CA ASN A 28 4.68 -6.40 15.18
C ASN A 28 4.33 -5.00 14.68
N ALA A 29 4.06 -4.86 13.37
CA ALA A 29 3.85 -3.55 12.73
C ALA A 29 2.66 -2.79 13.31
N LEU A 30 1.56 -3.47 13.66
CA LEU A 30 0.41 -2.84 14.29
C LEU A 30 0.77 -2.27 15.67
N ARG A 31 1.54 -3.01 16.46
CA ARG A 31 2.02 -2.54 17.76
C ARG A 31 3.01 -1.39 17.61
N PHE A 32 3.90 -1.47 16.62
CA PHE A 32 4.86 -0.42 16.31
C PHE A 32 4.15 0.89 15.95
N ILE A 33 3.26 0.86 14.95
CA ILE A 33 2.61 2.08 14.46
C ILE A 33 1.68 2.71 15.51
N ARG A 34 1.03 1.91 16.38
CA ARG A 34 0.22 2.43 17.50
C ARG A 34 1.03 3.24 18.52
N ARG A 35 2.29 2.91 18.72
CA ARG A 35 3.19 3.58 19.67
C ARG A 35 4.01 4.69 19.05
N CYS A 36 3.94 4.80 17.72
CA CYS A 36 4.73 5.77 16.99
C CYS A 36 4.13 7.18 17.17
N ASN A 37 4.92 8.08 17.74
CA ASN A 37 4.58 9.50 17.85
C ASN A 37 5.10 10.31 16.65
N ASP A 38 5.91 9.68 15.81
CA ASP A 38 6.46 10.30 14.60
C ASP A 38 5.41 10.40 13.51
N LYS A 39 5.58 11.36 12.61
CA LYS A 39 4.81 11.49 11.39
C LYS A 39 5.64 11.05 10.20
N TYR A 40 4.97 10.46 9.23
CA TYR A 40 5.57 9.94 8.01
C TYR A 40 5.00 10.66 6.79
N ASP A 41 5.85 10.86 5.77
CA ASP A 41 5.42 11.33 4.46
C ASP A 41 4.81 10.20 3.64
N LEU A 42 5.33 8.97 3.86
CA LEU A 42 4.92 7.79 3.14
C LEU A 42 4.89 6.57 4.07
N ILE A 43 3.80 5.81 4.01
CA ILE A 43 3.68 4.48 4.62
C ILE A 43 3.49 3.47 3.49
N ILE A 44 4.36 2.46 3.41
CA ILE A 44 4.23 1.34 2.48
C ILE A 44 3.90 0.09 3.28
N VAL A 45 2.73 -0.51 3.02
CA VAL A 45 2.27 -1.74 3.65
C VAL A 45 2.43 -2.87 2.64
N ASP A 46 3.58 -3.54 2.73
CA ASP A 46 3.88 -4.74 1.96
C ASP A 46 3.75 -5.95 2.89
N SER A 47 2.52 -6.45 3.02
CA SER A 47 2.18 -7.56 3.92
C SER A 47 1.97 -8.86 3.14
N THR A 48 2.01 -9.98 3.84
CA THR A 48 1.45 -11.24 3.31
C THR A 48 -0.05 -11.12 3.15
N ASP A 49 -0.67 -12.13 2.52
CA ASP A 49 -2.11 -12.19 2.27
C ASP A 49 -2.95 -11.91 3.54
N PRO A 50 -4.20 -11.43 3.40
CA PRO A 50 -5.06 -10.98 4.50
C PRO A 50 -5.59 -12.11 5.38
N PHE A 51 -4.82 -13.17 5.59
CA PHE A 51 -5.19 -14.36 6.36
C PHE A 51 -4.29 -14.57 7.58
N GLY A 52 -4.88 -15.11 8.63
CA GLY A 52 -4.17 -15.46 9.85
C GLY A 52 -3.50 -14.26 10.53
N PRO A 53 -2.19 -14.31 10.81
CA PRO A 53 -1.53 -13.24 11.57
C PRO A 53 -1.51 -11.87 10.89
N SER A 54 -1.70 -11.81 9.57
CA SER A 54 -1.71 -10.56 8.79
C SER A 54 -3.07 -9.89 8.74
N GLU A 55 -4.13 -10.56 9.14
CA GLU A 55 -5.52 -10.06 9.11
C GLU A 55 -5.68 -8.70 9.80
N GLY A 56 -4.90 -8.46 10.85
CA GLY A 56 -4.86 -7.20 11.57
C GLY A 56 -4.43 -5.98 10.72
N TYR A 57 -3.68 -6.18 9.64
CA TYR A 57 -3.20 -5.11 8.75
C TYR A 57 -4.21 -4.69 7.69
N PHE A 58 -5.35 -5.36 7.62
CA PHE A 58 -6.43 -5.07 6.68
C PHE A 58 -7.67 -4.51 7.39
N THR A 59 -7.56 -4.12 8.66
CA THR A 59 -8.66 -3.60 9.45
C THR A 59 -8.83 -2.08 9.30
N ARG A 60 -10.06 -1.59 9.48
CA ARG A 60 -10.32 -0.14 9.53
C ARG A 60 -9.51 0.55 10.63
N GLU A 61 -9.31 -0.14 11.76
CA GLU A 61 -8.48 0.36 12.85
C GLU A 61 -7.04 0.61 12.40
N PHE A 62 -6.44 -0.35 11.70
CA PHE A 62 -5.07 -0.22 11.18
C PHE A 62 -4.94 0.96 10.21
N TYR A 63 -5.87 1.10 9.26
CA TYR A 63 -5.85 2.23 8.32
C TYR A 63 -6.05 3.57 9.03
N GLY A 64 -6.89 3.63 10.08
CA GLY A 64 -7.04 4.81 10.92
C GLY A 64 -5.76 5.18 11.67
N ILE A 65 -5.03 4.18 12.16
CA ILE A 65 -3.72 4.40 12.80
C ILE A 65 -2.69 4.90 11.79
N CYS A 66 -2.63 4.30 10.60
CA CYS A 66 -1.77 4.77 9.51
C CYS A 66 -2.12 6.21 9.10
N TYR A 67 -3.41 6.52 8.96
CA TYR A 67 -3.87 7.88 8.70
C TYR A 67 -3.34 8.87 9.75
N ASN A 68 -3.47 8.55 11.03
CA ASN A 68 -2.98 9.41 12.11
C ASN A 68 -1.46 9.54 12.16
N ALA A 69 -0.73 8.51 11.73
CA ALA A 69 0.72 8.52 11.67
C ALA A 69 1.30 9.26 10.45
N LEU A 70 0.48 9.59 9.47
CA LEU A 70 0.88 10.36 8.29
C LEU A 70 0.83 11.86 8.56
N HIS A 71 1.75 12.61 7.92
CA HIS A 71 1.64 14.07 7.78
C HIS A 71 0.36 14.47 7.04
N GLU A 72 0.01 15.76 7.06
CA GLU A 72 -1.22 16.29 6.41
C GLU A 72 -1.23 16.11 4.88
N ASP A 73 -0.10 15.90 4.28
CA ASP A 73 0.09 15.59 2.86
C ASP A 73 0.65 14.18 2.60
N GLY A 74 0.60 13.34 3.63
CA GLY A 74 1.15 11.99 3.59
C GLY A 74 0.33 11.01 2.73
N ILE A 75 1.02 10.00 2.25
CA ILE A 75 0.50 8.96 1.35
C ILE A 75 0.70 7.58 1.98
N MET A 76 -0.29 6.72 1.84
CA MET A 76 -0.17 5.30 2.14
C MET A 76 -0.32 4.48 0.86
N VAL A 77 0.52 3.45 0.71
CA VAL A 77 0.40 2.44 -0.34
C VAL A 77 0.35 1.07 0.31
N ASN A 78 -0.56 0.21 -0.15
CA ASN A 78 -0.66 -1.17 0.33
C ASN A 78 -0.89 -2.16 -0.81
N GLN A 79 -0.39 -3.39 -0.67
CA GLN A 79 -0.77 -4.45 -1.59
C GLN A 79 -2.22 -4.91 -1.32
N GLN A 80 -2.93 -5.31 -2.38
CA GLN A 80 -4.34 -5.73 -2.32
C GLN A 80 -4.62 -7.08 -2.99
N GLY A 81 -3.60 -7.75 -3.53
CA GLY A 81 -3.74 -9.06 -4.13
C GLY A 81 -4.18 -9.07 -5.59
N SER A 82 -4.71 -10.21 -6.05
CA SER A 82 -5.17 -10.42 -7.41
C SER A 82 -6.69 -10.41 -7.48
N PRO A 83 -7.32 -9.78 -8.49
CA PRO A 83 -8.78 -9.76 -8.63
C PRO A 83 -9.34 -11.03 -9.29
N PHE A 84 -8.50 -11.97 -9.73
CA PHE A 84 -8.92 -13.13 -10.52
C PHE A 84 -9.34 -14.34 -9.69
N TYR A 85 -8.98 -14.38 -8.41
CA TYR A 85 -9.40 -15.43 -7.50
C TYR A 85 -10.49 -14.87 -6.59
N GLN A 86 -11.62 -15.56 -6.49
CA GLN A 86 -12.80 -15.08 -5.77
C GLN A 86 -12.47 -14.57 -4.36
N HIS A 87 -11.72 -15.38 -3.61
CA HIS A 87 -11.37 -15.05 -2.24
C HIS A 87 -10.52 -13.77 -2.14
N ASP A 88 -9.50 -13.65 -3.00
CA ASP A 88 -8.61 -12.47 -3.02
C ASP A 88 -9.38 -11.23 -3.47
N ALA A 89 -10.30 -11.38 -4.43
CA ALA A 89 -11.16 -10.31 -4.90
C ALA A 89 -12.08 -9.78 -3.81
N GLU A 90 -12.70 -10.66 -3.01
CA GLU A 90 -13.52 -10.27 -1.87
C GLU A 90 -12.73 -9.54 -0.79
N GLU A 91 -11.51 -9.99 -0.48
CA GLU A 91 -10.63 -9.32 0.48
C GLU A 91 -10.13 -7.96 -0.06
N MET A 92 -9.83 -7.87 -1.35
CA MET A 92 -9.49 -6.61 -2.01
C MET A 92 -10.64 -5.60 -1.88
N GLN A 93 -11.88 -6.00 -2.18
CA GLN A 93 -13.06 -5.14 -2.02
C GLN A 93 -13.26 -4.70 -0.55
N ARG A 94 -13.11 -5.62 0.42
CA ARG A 94 -13.20 -5.29 1.85
C ARG A 94 -12.13 -4.30 2.28
N SER A 95 -10.89 -4.51 1.82
CA SER A 95 -9.75 -3.62 2.10
C SER A 95 -10.00 -2.23 1.51
N HIS A 96 -10.40 -2.17 0.23
CA HIS A 96 -10.71 -0.92 -0.46
C HIS A 96 -11.80 -0.13 0.26
N LYS A 97 -12.92 -0.75 0.60
CA LYS A 97 -14.02 -0.13 1.37
C LYS A 97 -13.55 0.51 2.67
N ARG A 98 -12.66 -0.18 3.40
CA ARG A 98 -12.10 0.33 4.66
C ARG A 98 -11.19 1.53 4.44
N ILE A 99 -10.41 1.52 3.36
CA ILE A 99 -9.52 2.62 3.00
C ILE A 99 -10.32 3.84 2.56
N VAL A 100 -11.30 3.69 1.67
CA VAL A 100 -12.20 4.76 1.21
C VAL A 100 -12.91 5.43 2.41
N SER A 101 -13.35 4.64 3.39
CA SER A 101 -13.99 5.18 4.60
C SER A 101 -13.03 5.93 5.54
N THR A 102 -11.72 5.88 5.29
CA THR A 102 -10.69 6.44 6.18
C THR A 102 -9.94 7.60 5.53
N PHE A 103 -9.65 7.52 4.24
CA PHE A 103 -8.88 8.51 3.51
C PHE A 103 -9.76 9.31 2.55
N PRO A 104 -9.55 10.64 2.42
CA PRO A 104 -10.31 11.47 1.50
C PRO A 104 -10.02 11.18 0.02
N ILE A 105 -8.84 10.65 -0.28
CA ILE A 105 -8.43 10.24 -1.62
C ILE A 105 -7.98 8.79 -1.55
N SER A 106 -8.67 7.93 -2.29
CA SER A 106 -8.34 6.51 -2.41
C SER A 106 -8.45 6.09 -3.88
N ARG A 107 -7.44 5.36 -4.37
CA ARG A 107 -7.40 4.80 -5.72
C ARG A 107 -6.73 3.44 -5.69
N VAL A 108 -7.06 2.61 -6.67
CA VAL A 108 -6.38 1.33 -6.88
C VAL A 108 -5.56 1.42 -8.16
N TYR A 109 -4.38 0.85 -8.15
CA TYR A 109 -3.54 0.73 -9.34
C TYR A 109 -3.04 -0.69 -9.52
N GLN A 110 -2.69 -1.01 -10.75
CA GLN A 110 -2.25 -2.33 -11.18
C GLN A 110 -0.76 -2.38 -11.46
N ALA A 111 -0.15 -3.53 -11.21
CA ALA A 111 1.20 -3.83 -11.68
C ALA A 111 1.31 -5.30 -12.07
N HIS A 112 2.26 -5.60 -12.95
CA HIS A 112 2.57 -6.97 -13.33
C HIS A 112 3.71 -7.51 -12.47
N ILE A 113 3.44 -8.59 -11.73
CA ILE A 113 4.40 -9.27 -10.87
C ILE A 113 4.60 -10.70 -11.39
N PRO A 114 5.59 -10.94 -12.27
CA PRO A 114 5.75 -12.21 -12.97
C PRO A 114 5.94 -13.44 -12.09
N THR A 115 6.35 -13.24 -10.84
CA THR A 115 6.56 -14.30 -9.86
C THR A 115 5.27 -14.82 -9.22
N TYR A 116 4.16 -14.09 -9.37
CA TYR A 116 2.87 -14.51 -8.85
C TYR A 116 2.06 -15.24 -9.93
N ALA A 117 1.27 -16.24 -9.52
CA ALA A 117 0.56 -17.12 -10.45
C ALA A 117 -0.34 -16.38 -11.45
N ALA A 118 -1.02 -15.31 -11.02
CA ALA A 118 -1.85 -14.50 -11.91
C ALA A 118 -1.06 -13.45 -12.70
N GLY A 119 0.16 -13.14 -12.30
CA GLY A 119 0.99 -12.10 -12.90
C GLY A 119 0.44 -10.66 -12.77
N TYR A 120 -0.82 -10.51 -12.44
CA TYR A 120 -1.55 -9.24 -12.31
C TYR A 120 -1.85 -8.98 -10.84
N TRP A 121 -1.40 -7.84 -10.34
CA TRP A 121 -1.50 -7.52 -8.93
C TRP A 121 -2.00 -6.10 -8.70
N LEU A 122 -2.76 -5.93 -7.62
CA LEU A 122 -3.37 -4.67 -7.27
C LEU A 122 -2.71 -4.05 -6.03
N PHE A 123 -2.66 -2.74 -6.05
CA PHE A 123 -2.17 -1.93 -4.95
C PHE A 123 -3.15 -0.79 -4.68
N GLY A 124 -3.38 -0.51 -3.41
CA GLY A 124 -4.11 0.67 -2.97
C GLY A 124 -3.19 1.87 -2.84
N PHE A 125 -3.67 3.02 -3.27
CA PHE A 125 -3.10 4.33 -3.03
C PHE A 125 -4.10 5.14 -2.20
N ALA A 126 -3.68 5.59 -1.04
CA ALA A 126 -4.50 6.41 -0.16
C ALA A 126 -3.74 7.67 0.25
N SER A 127 -4.37 8.82 0.14
CA SER A 127 -3.73 10.12 0.40
C SER A 127 -4.65 11.04 1.16
N LYS A 128 -4.06 11.90 1.98
CA LYS A 128 -4.78 12.99 2.63
C LYS A 128 -5.00 14.20 1.72
N LYS A 129 -4.16 14.36 0.69
CA LYS A 129 -4.12 15.60 -0.10
C LYS A 129 -3.96 15.37 -1.60
N TYR A 130 -3.05 14.50 -2.01
CA TYR A 130 -2.65 14.40 -3.42
C TYR A 130 -3.41 13.31 -4.16
N HIS A 131 -4.00 13.68 -5.30
CA HIS A 131 -4.53 12.72 -6.24
C HIS A 131 -3.40 12.13 -7.10
N PRO A 132 -3.33 10.79 -7.30
CA PRO A 132 -2.16 10.18 -7.92
C PRO A 132 -1.94 10.56 -9.39
N ILE A 133 -2.98 10.94 -10.11
CA ILE A 133 -2.90 11.36 -11.51
C ILE A 133 -2.86 12.89 -11.62
N ASP A 134 -3.81 13.58 -11.00
CA ASP A 134 -3.99 15.03 -11.20
C ASP A 134 -2.87 15.85 -10.59
N ASP A 135 -2.31 15.38 -9.46
CA ASP A 135 -1.19 16.05 -8.78
C ASP A 135 0.18 15.47 -9.17
N LEU A 136 0.24 14.61 -10.20
CA LEU A 136 1.52 14.06 -10.67
C LEU A 136 2.42 15.14 -11.26
N ASN A 137 3.51 15.47 -10.58
CA ASN A 137 4.52 16.39 -11.10
C ASN A 137 5.52 15.67 -12.02
N ALA A 138 5.07 15.30 -13.23
CA ALA A 138 5.90 14.60 -14.21
C ALA A 138 7.15 15.41 -14.60
N LYS A 139 7.06 16.74 -14.66
CA LYS A 139 8.20 17.62 -14.99
C LYS A 139 9.28 17.55 -13.91
N ALA A 140 8.89 17.63 -12.64
CA ALA A 140 9.83 17.49 -11.52
C ALA A 140 10.48 16.09 -11.47
N TRP A 141 9.72 15.05 -11.79
CA TRP A 141 10.29 13.69 -11.91
C TRP A 141 11.34 13.62 -13.01
N LEU A 142 11.02 14.07 -14.20
CA LEU A 142 11.93 14.03 -15.35
C LEU A 142 13.22 14.84 -15.10
N SER A 143 13.13 15.98 -14.41
CA SER A 143 14.29 16.80 -14.07
C SER A 143 15.29 16.11 -13.13
N LYS A 144 14.86 15.12 -12.34
CA LYS A 144 15.75 14.34 -11.46
C LYS A 144 16.66 13.37 -12.21
N ASN A 145 16.36 13.09 -13.48
CA ASN A 145 17.13 12.19 -14.36
C ASN A 145 17.49 10.84 -13.71
N LEU A 146 16.51 10.24 -13.01
CA LEU A 146 16.70 8.95 -12.37
C LEU A 146 16.63 7.82 -13.42
N GLY A 147 17.66 7.00 -13.48
CA GLY A 147 17.77 5.86 -14.41
C GLY A 147 16.90 4.65 -13.98
N THR A 148 15.57 4.84 -13.88
CA THR A 148 14.65 3.76 -13.51
C THR A 148 14.45 2.76 -14.64
N LYS A 149 14.47 1.47 -14.33
CA LYS A 149 14.24 0.39 -15.32
C LYS A 149 12.76 0.10 -15.57
N TYR A 150 11.90 0.33 -14.59
CA TYR A 150 10.48 -0.03 -14.65
C TYR A 150 9.57 1.22 -14.71
N TYR A 151 9.79 2.18 -13.85
CA TYR A 151 8.90 3.32 -13.70
C TYR A 151 9.09 4.36 -14.82
N THR A 152 7.97 4.82 -15.36
CA THR A 152 7.86 6.04 -16.16
C THR A 152 6.61 6.80 -15.75
N THR A 153 6.55 8.11 -16.00
CA THR A 153 5.34 8.90 -15.72
C THR A 153 4.12 8.45 -16.54
N LYS A 154 4.33 7.90 -17.74
CA LYS A 154 3.27 7.32 -18.56
C LYS A 154 2.76 6.01 -17.96
N LEU A 155 3.67 5.13 -17.50
CA LEU A 155 3.29 3.90 -16.80
C LEU A 155 2.54 4.21 -15.51
N HIS A 156 2.98 5.24 -14.76
CA HIS A 156 2.30 5.69 -13.55
C HIS A 156 0.83 6.01 -13.81
N VAL A 157 0.55 6.85 -14.80
CA VAL A 157 -0.83 7.21 -15.17
C VAL A 157 -1.59 5.99 -15.67
N GLY A 158 -0.99 5.19 -16.57
CA GLY A 158 -1.61 3.99 -17.13
C GLY A 158 -1.95 2.92 -16.08
N ALA A 159 -1.19 2.84 -14.98
CA ALA A 159 -1.44 1.89 -13.92
C ALA A 159 -2.76 2.11 -13.18
N PHE A 160 -3.30 3.32 -13.19
CA PHE A 160 -4.58 3.68 -12.55
C PHE A 160 -5.79 3.48 -13.48
N TYR A 161 -5.60 3.19 -14.77
CA TYR A 161 -6.69 2.81 -15.66
C TYR A 161 -6.91 1.30 -15.58
N LEU A 162 -8.00 0.92 -14.95
CA LEU A 162 -8.30 -0.48 -14.62
C LEU A 162 -9.25 -1.11 -15.67
N PRO A 163 -9.25 -2.43 -15.82
CA PRO A 163 -10.27 -3.12 -16.61
C PRO A 163 -11.67 -2.87 -16.07
N ALA A 164 -12.66 -2.75 -16.96
CA ALA A 164 -14.04 -2.41 -16.61
C ALA A 164 -14.69 -3.34 -15.56
N PHE A 165 -14.30 -4.63 -15.52
CA PHE A 165 -14.81 -5.54 -14.50
C PHE A 165 -14.33 -5.15 -13.11
N LEU A 166 -13.08 -4.71 -13.01
CA LEU A 166 -12.47 -4.31 -11.76
C LEU A 166 -12.99 -2.96 -11.28
N GLU A 167 -13.20 -2.01 -12.19
CA GLU A 167 -13.85 -0.73 -11.86
C GLU A 167 -15.23 -0.98 -11.23
N ARG A 168 -16.05 -1.82 -11.83
CA ARG A 168 -17.36 -2.20 -11.26
C ARG A 168 -17.24 -2.84 -9.87
N MET A 169 -16.28 -3.75 -9.67
CA MET A 169 -16.06 -4.38 -8.37
C MET A 169 -15.70 -3.38 -7.27
N LEU A 170 -14.96 -2.33 -7.62
CA LEU A 170 -14.59 -1.27 -6.66
C LEU A 170 -15.77 -0.33 -6.38
N GLU A 171 -16.53 0.08 -7.42
CA GLU A 171 -17.74 0.90 -7.31
C GLU A 171 -18.82 0.26 -6.42
N GLU A 172 -18.93 -1.07 -6.41
CA GLU A 172 -19.90 -1.80 -5.55
C GLU A 172 -19.65 -1.59 -4.04
N VAL A 173 -18.48 -1.14 -3.65
CA VAL A 173 -18.07 -1.02 -2.24
C VAL A 173 -17.72 0.40 -1.79
N GLU A 174 -17.70 1.35 -2.71
CA GLU A 174 -17.58 2.79 -2.43
C GLU A 174 -18.94 3.37 -2.00
#